data_935b65a65680d9edf36a83c9fdc460e5
#
_entry.id   935b65a65680d9edf36a83c9fdc460e5
#
_cell.length_a   1.000
_cell.length_b   1.000
_cell.length_c   1.000
_cell.angle_alpha   90.00
_cell.angle_beta   90.00
_cell.angle_gamma   90.00
#
_symmetry.space_group_name_H-M   'P 1'
#
loop_
_entity.id
_entity.type
_entity.pdbx_description
1 polymer ?
#
loop_
_entity_poly.entity_id
_entity_poly.type
_entity_poly.pdbx_seq_one_letter_code
_entity_poly.pdbx_strand_id
1 'polypeptide(L)'
;MHPFTGLATREDGAIKVCCRSLPIGNIKDMSLEEAWNSDAMKEVRRQVLNGERPAVCQPCFDLEDQGVQSLRQRHITDSSPESRINLYPNALDSLSADYSMPFELPTMEIKINNLCNLKCRMCNPLDSTQWKDWSSIVSHYEKEGNYLVDAVKSLGLEKAPYVGLFEDKLHFWENLEKLLPYFKRVEFAGGEPLMDPSHYKILDLLSKN
;
A
#
# COMPACT_ATOMS: atom_id res chain seq x y z
N MET A 1 -10.92 9.59 0.68
CA MET A 1 -9.88 10.37 1.41
C MET A 1 -8.46 9.98 1.01
N HIS A 2 -8.10 8.69 0.93
CA HIS A 2 -6.71 8.27 0.60
C HIS A 2 -6.09 8.96 -0.62
N PRO A 3 -6.77 9.14 -1.77
CA PRO A 3 -6.17 9.79 -2.93
C PRO A 3 -5.75 11.25 -2.70
N PHE A 4 -6.22 11.86 -1.60
CA PHE A 4 -5.98 13.25 -1.24
C PHE A 4 -5.08 13.39 -0.01
N THR A 5 -4.72 12.28 0.66
CA THR A 5 -4.04 12.34 1.95
C THR A 5 -2.84 11.41 2.06
N GLY A 6 -2.62 10.50 1.13
CA GLY A 6 -1.49 9.59 1.27
C GLY A 6 -1.32 8.55 0.18
N LEU A 7 -0.25 7.80 0.33
CA LEU A 7 0.14 6.67 -0.50
C LEU A 7 0.42 5.43 0.38
N ALA A 8 0.40 4.28 -0.25
CA ALA A 8 0.89 3.04 0.34
C ALA A 8 1.93 2.40 -0.59
N THR A 9 2.96 1.81 -0.02
CA THR A 9 3.94 1.02 -0.76
C THR A 9 3.86 -0.46 -0.36
N ARG A 10 4.21 -1.33 -1.30
CA ARG A 10 4.28 -2.78 -1.08
C ARG A 10 5.73 -3.25 -1.13
N GLU A 11 5.97 -4.44 -0.61
CA GLU A 11 7.28 -5.10 -0.59
C GLU A 11 7.85 -5.33 -2.00
N ASP A 12 7.02 -5.46 -3.02
CA ASP A 12 7.40 -5.59 -4.43
C ASP A 12 7.62 -4.25 -5.15
N GLY A 13 7.53 -3.13 -4.40
CA GLY A 13 7.67 -1.76 -4.88
C GLY A 13 6.40 -1.16 -5.47
N ALA A 14 5.32 -1.89 -5.49
CA ALA A 14 4.06 -1.34 -5.98
C ALA A 14 3.64 -0.11 -5.16
N ILE A 15 3.32 0.97 -5.86
CA ILE A 15 2.75 2.20 -5.28
C ILE A 15 1.25 2.13 -5.43
N LYS A 16 0.55 2.39 -4.35
CA LYS A 16 -0.91 2.24 -4.25
C LYS A 16 -1.54 3.47 -3.62
N VAL A 17 -2.80 3.71 -3.94
CA VAL A 17 -3.61 4.77 -3.32
C VAL A 17 -3.86 4.46 -1.83
N CYS A 18 -4.03 3.19 -1.50
CA CYS A 18 -4.17 2.66 -0.14
C CYS A 18 -3.78 1.18 -0.10
N CYS A 19 -3.67 0.58 1.08
CA CYS A 19 -3.28 -0.83 1.24
C CYS A 19 -4.16 -1.85 0.46
N ARG A 20 -5.40 -1.50 0.16
CA ARG A 20 -6.37 -2.39 -0.51
C ARG A 20 -6.50 -2.13 -2.01
N SER A 21 -6.06 -0.97 -2.51
CA SER A 21 -6.21 -0.64 -3.93
C SER A 21 -5.33 -1.52 -4.83
N LEU A 22 -5.66 -1.56 -6.11
CA LEU A 22 -4.69 -2.01 -7.11
C LEU A 22 -3.55 -0.99 -7.25
N PRO A 23 -2.37 -1.39 -7.75
CA PRO A 23 -1.25 -0.47 -7.95
C PRO A 23 -1.57 0.63 -8.97
N ILE A 24 -0.96 1.81 -8.77
CA ILE A 24 -0.93 2.93 -9.72
C ILE A 24 0.45 3.15 -10.32
N GLY A 25 1.47 2.46 -9.83
CA GLY A 25 2.84 2.52 -10.29
C GLY A 25 3.74 1.61 -9.49
N ASN A 26 5.05 1.70 -9.73
CA ASN A 26 6.07 0.96 -8.99
C ASN A 26 7.31 1.84 -8.74
N ILE A 27 7.90 1.72 -7.56
CA ILE A 27 9.13 2.45 -7.15
C ILE A 27 10.31 2.16 -8.10
N LYS A 28 10.29 1.03 -8.82
CA LYS A 28 11.33 0.70 -9.80
C LYS A 28 11.33 1.63 -11.00
N ASP A 29 10.15 2.16 -11.35
CA ASP A 29 9.90 2.89 -12.58
C ASP A 29 9.69 4.38 -12.35
N MET A 30 9.24 4.78 -11.14
CA MET A 30 8.92 6.16 -10.79
C MET A 30 9.14 6.45 -9.31
N SER A 31 9.37 7.70 -8.97
CA SER A 31 9.43 8.19 -7.60
C SER A 31 8.03 8.30 -6.97
N LEU A 32 7.96 8.44 -5.65
CA LEU A 32 6.69 8.72 -4.96
C LEU A 32 6.10 10.07 -5.37
N GLU A 33 6.95 11.07 -5.64
CA GLU A 33 6.54 12.39 -6.09
C GLU A 33 5.88 12.34 -7.48
N GLU A 34 6.46 11.60 -8.42
CA GLU A 34 5.87 11.36 -9.74
C GLU A 34 4.57 10.57 -9.64
N ALA A 35 4.53 9.52 -8.80
CA ALA A 35 3.33 8.72 -8.59
C ALA A 35 2.18 9.55 -8.00
N TRP A 36 2.47 10.49 -7.10
CA TRP A 36 1.48 11.35 -6.44
C TRP A 36 0.70 12.22 -7.41
N ASN A 37 1.34 12.64 -8.50
CA ASN A 37 0.70 13.45 -9.54
C ASN A 37 0.70 12.76 -10.92
N SER A 38 0.85 11.44 -10.95
CA SER A 38 0.69 10.67 -12.19
C SER A 38 -0.73 10.78 -12.73
N ASP A 39 -0.90 10.57 -14.04
CA ASP A 39 -2.21 10.56 -14.69
C ASP A 39 -3.15 9.56 -14.03
N ALA A 40 -2.63 8.40 -13.59
CA ALA A 40 -3.40 7.40 -12.88
C ALA A 40 -3.94 7.95 -11.55
N MET A 41 -3.14 8.68 -10.76
CA MET A 41 -3.59 9.27 -9.49
C MET A 41 -4.58 10.41 -9.72
N LYS A 42 -4.33 11.29 -10.70
CA LYS A 42 -5.23 12.38 -11.08
C LYS A 42 -6.60 11.83 -11.51
N GLU A 43 -6.61 10.78 -12.30
CA GLU A 43 -7.84 10.13 -12.73
C GLU A 43 -8.61 9.51 -11.56
N VAL A 44 -7.91 8.88 -10.60
CA VAL A 44 -8.54 8.37 -9.37
C VAL A 44 -9.20 9.52 -8.58
N ARG A 45 -8.51 10.65 -8.41
CA ARG A 45 -9.08 11.83 -7.74
C ARG A 45 -10.31 12.36 -8.44
N ARG A 46 -10.24 12.52 -9.78
CA ARG A 46 -11.34 12.95 -10.60
C ARG A 46 -12.58 12.05 -10.42
N GLN A 47 -12.38 10.75 -10.56
CA GLN A 47 -13.45 9.76 -10.43
C GLN A 47 -14.09 9.78 -9.03
N VAL A 48 -13.26 9.84 -7.97
CA VAL A 48 -13.77 9.90 -6.60
C VAL A 48 -14.61 11.16 -6.36
N LEU A 49 -14.20 12.31 -6.86
CA LEU A 49 -14.96 13.57 -6.71
C LEU A 49 -16.28 13.55 -7.48
N ASN A 50 -16.31 12.87 -8.62
CA ASN A 50 -17.53 12.71 -9.42
C ASN A 50 -18.45 11.58 -8.91
N GLY A 51 -18.11 10.92 -7.79
CA GLY A 51 -18.89 9.78 -7.29
C GLY A 51 -18.78 8.51 -8.14
N GLU A 52 -17.80 8.46 -9.04
CA GLU A 52 -17.51 7.29 -9.87
C GLU A 52 -16.77 6.21 -9.06
N ARG A 53 -16.66 5.01 -9.60
CA ARG A 53 -15.96 3.86 -9.00
C ARG A 53 -14.60 3.64 -9.69
N PRO A 54 -13.48 4.17 -9.16
CA PRO A 54 -12.16 3.93 -9.73
C PRO A 54 -11.83 2.44 -9.77
N ALA A 55 -11.35 1.94 -10.91
CA ALA A 55 -10.99 0.53 -11.07
C ALA A 55 -9.95 0.06 -10.02
N VAL A 56 -9.01 0.92 -9.63
CA VAL A 56 -8.03 0.62 -8.57
C VAL A 56 -8.65 0.37 -7.21
N CYS A 57 -9.89 0.84 -6.97
CA CYS A 57 -10.65 0.65 -5.74
C CYS A 57 -11.61 -0.54 -5.79
N GLN A 58 -11.62 -1.32 -6.89
CA GLN A 58 -12.53 -2.44 -7.10
C GLN A 58 -12.60 -3.41 -5.90
N PRO A 59 -11.49 -3.78 -5.21
CA PRO A 59 -11.56 -4.68 -4.07
C PRO A 59 -12.46 -4.20 -2.91
N CYS A 60 -12.66 -2.89 -2.78
CA CYS A 60 -13.60 -2.35 -1.79
C CYS A 60 -15.04 -2.39 -2.32
N PHE A 61 -15.23 -2.05 -3.58
CA PHE A 61 -16.56 -2.06 -4.20
C PHE A 61 -17.15 -3.47 -4.28
N ASP A 62 -16.33 -4.49 -4.55
CA ASP A 62 -16.76 -5.89 -4.55
C ASP A 62 -17.33 -6.32 -3.19
N LEU A 63 -16.73 -5.86 -2.08
CA LEU A 63 -17.25 -6.09 -0.74
C LEU A 63 -18.56 -5.34 -0.50
N GLU A 64 -18.62 -4.07 -0.93
CA GLU A 64 -19.79 -3.22 -0.78
C GLU A 64 -21.00 -3.76 -1.56
N ASP A 65 -20.78 -4.26 -2.77
CA ASP A 65 -21.80 -4.88 -3.60
C ASP A 65 -22.34 -6.20 -3.00
N GLN A 66 -21.56 -6.86 -2.13
CA GLN A 66 -21.97 -8.00 -1.33
C GLN A 66 -22.61 -7.62 0.03
N GLY A 67 -22.79 -6.31 0.29
CA GLY A 67 -23.35 -5.81 1.56
C GLY A 67 -22.36 -5.85 2.73
N VAL A 68 -21.05 -6.06 2.46
CA VAL A 68 -20.01 -6.07 3.48
C VAL A 68 -19.37 -4.69 3.59
N GLN A 69 -19.22 -4.18 4.81
CA GLN A 69 -18.56 -2.90 5.04
C GLN A 69 -17.09 -2.96 4.63
N SER A 70 -16.72 -2.17 3.63
CA SER A 70 -15.34 -2.07 3.15
C SER A 70 -14.45 -1.21 4.06
N LEU A 71 -13.11 -1.32 3.86
CA LEU A 71 -12.16 -0.41 4.52
C LEU A 71 -12.39 1.05 4.11
N ARG A 72 -12.78 1.30 2.86
CA ARG A 72 -13.11 2.63 2.36
C ARG A 72 -14.27 3.24 3.15
N GLN A 73 -15.36 2.50 3.35
CA GLN A 73 -16.51 2.95 4.13
C GLN A 73 -16.13 3.18 5.60
N ARG A 74 -15.38 2.25 6.21
CA ARG A 74 -14.89 2.41 7.59
C ARG A 74 -14.10 3.71 7.78
N HIS A 75 -13.21 4.04 6.85
CA HIS A 75 -12.43 5.28 6.92
C HIS A 75 -13.26 6.55 6.69
N ILE A 76 -14.39 6.47 5.98
CA ILE A 76 -15.30 7.61 5.81
C ILE A 76 -16.14 7.83 7.07
N THR A 77 -16.54 6.75 7.74
CA THR A 77 -17.38 6.79 8.93
C THR A 77 -16.59 6.90 10.25
N ASP A 78 -15.26 6.81 10.19
CA ASP A 78 -14.39 6.95 11.35
C ASP A 78 -14.39 8.40 11.84
N SER A 79 -14.95 8.63 13.01
CA SER A 79 -15.05 9.94 13.68
C SER A 79 -13.97 10.16 14.74
N SER A 80 -13.01 9.23 14.88
CA SER A 80 -11.91 9.40 15.85
C SER A 80 -11.04 10.63 15.52
N PRO A 81 -10.41 11.28 16.50
CA PRO A 81 -9.49 12.39 16.26
C PRO A 81 -8.36 12.02 15.32
N GLU A 82 -7.92 10.76 15.33
CA GLU A 82 -6.85 10.20 14.52
C GLU A 82 -7.33 9.76 13.12
N SER A 83 -8.61 9.92 12.82
CA SER A 83 -9.14 9.60 11.50
C SER A 83 -8.52 10.47 10.42
N ARG A 84 -8.34 9.91 9.22
CA ARG A 84 -7.76 10.67 8.09
C ARG A 84 -8.58 11.91 7.73
N ILE A 85 -9.89 11.91 7.98
CA ILE A 85 -10.76 13.06 7.74
C ILE A 85 -10.45 14.16 8.75
N ASN A 86 -10.33 13.83 10.03
CA ASN A 86 -10.08 14.78 11.09
C ASN A 86 -8.64 15.31 11.10
N LEU A 87 -7.66 14.47 10.74
CA LEU A 87 -6.26 14.91 10.58
C LEU A 87 -6.08 15.87 9.39
N TYR A 88 -6.98 15.81 8.38
CA TYR A 88 -6.89 16.60 7.13
C TYR A 88 -8.26 17.10 6.69
N PRO A 89 -8.93 17.95 7.45
CA PRO A 89 -10.25 18.48 7.10
C PRO A 89 -10.22 19.27 5.79
N ASN A 90 -9.10 19.91 5.48
CA ASN A 90 -8.94 20.81 4.32
C ASN A 90 -8.11 20.19 3.19
N ALA A 91 -8.04 18.85 3.11
CA ALA A 91 -7.22 18.16 2.10
C ALA A 91 -7.56 18.55 0.66
N LEU A 92 -8.79 19.00 0.39
CA LEU A 92 -9.22 19.40 -0.95
C LEU A 92 -8.90 20.85 -1.30
N ASP A 93 -8.52 21.69 -0.35
CA ASP A 93 -8.25 23.12 -0.60
C ASP A 93 -7.01 23.33 -1.48
N SER A 94 -6.10 22.38 -1.48
CA SER A 94 -4.87 22.39 -2.30
C SER A 94 -5.03 21.68 -3.65
N LEU A 95 -6.23 21.20 -3.99
CA LEU A 95 -6.48 20.49 -5.25
C LEU A 95 -6.53 21.45 -6.43
N SER A 96 -5.68 21.23 -7.42
CA SER A 96 -5.68 22.00 -8.66
C SER A 96 -6.79 21.57 -9.62
N ALA A 97 -7.09 22.41 -10.62
CA ALA A 97 -8.13 22.12 -11.63
C ALA A 97 -7.83 20.88 -12.49
N ASP A 98 -6.56 20.48 -12.61
CA ASP A 98 -6.12 19.25 -13.28
C ASP A 98 -6.01 18.05 -12.33
N TYR A 99 -6.54 18.15 -11.12
CA TYR A 99 -6.49 17.13 -10.05
C TYR A 99 -5.08 16.85 -9.50
N SER A 100 -4.09 17.70 -9.77
CA SER A 100 -2.80 17.64 -9.09
C SER A 100 -2.88 18.26 -7.70
N MET A 101 -1.92 17.84 -6.82
CA MET A 101 -1.79 18.34 -5.45
C MET A 101 -0.32 18.55 -5.11
N PRO A 102 0.02 19.44 -4.19
CA PRO A 102 1.37 19.50 -3.63
C PRO A 102 1.83 18.13 -3.12
N PHE A 103 3.12 17.85 -3.22
CA PHE A 103 3.71 16.61 -2.68
C PHE A 103 3.93 16.74 -1.17
N GLU A 104 2.83 16.81 -0.45
CA GLU A 104 2.74 17.00 1.00
C GLU A 104 1.86 15.90 1.59
N LEU A 105 2.43 14.70 1.71
CA LEU A 105 1.69 13.51 2.14
C LEU A 105 1.57 13.45 3.66
N PRO A 106 0.39 13.66 4.21
CA PRO A 106 0.18 13.54 5.65
C PRO A 106 0.18 12.12 6.16
N THR A 107 -0.18 11.16 5.34
CA THR A 107 -0.22 9.76 5.74
C THR A 107 0.52 8.89 4.74
N MET A 108 1.29 7.93 5.24
CA MET A 108 1.94 6.93 4.39
C MET A 108 1.88 5.56 5.06
N GLU A 109 1.54 4.54 4.28
CA GLU A 109 1.70 3.14 4.68
C GLU A 109 2.92 2.56 3.96
N ILE A 110 3.87 2.07 4.73
CA ILE A 110 5.13 1.54 4.22
C ILE A 110 5.21 0.05 4.51
N LYS A 111 5.17 -0.77 3.47
CA LYS A 111 5.48 -2.19 3.57
C LYS A 111 6.89 -2.42 3.06
N ILE A 112 7.83 -2.66 3.99
CA ILE A 112 9.28 -2.66 3.71
C ILE A 112 9.67 -3.92 2.94
N ASN A 113 9.30 -5.10 3.48
CA ASN A 113 9.64 -6.41 2.93
C ASN A 113 8.71 -7.50 3.50
N ASN A 114 9.01 -8.75 3.18
CA ASN A 114 8.32 -9.92 3.73
C ASN A 114 9.15 -10.70 4.77
N LEU A 115 10.23 -10.12 5.29
CA LEU A 115 11.01 -10.74 6.35
C LEU A 115 10.15 -10.91 7.61
N CYS A 116 10.01 -12.14 8.11
CA CYS A 116 9.18 -12.45 9.25
C CYS A 116 9.70 -13.70 9.95
N ASN A 117 9.49 -13.79 11.26
CA ASN A 117 9.78 -14.97 12.07
C ASN A 117 8.53 -15.81 12.36
N LEU A 118 7.37 -15.43 11.85
CA LEU A 118 6.08 -16.09 12.06
C LEU A 118 5.51 -16.66 10.76
N LYS A 119 4.79 -17.77 10.87
CA LYS A 119 4.02 -18.41 9.79
C LYS A 119 2.53 -18.37 10.12
N CYS A 120 1.94 -17.17 10.05
CA CYS A 120 0.53 -16.97 10.36
C CYS A 120 -0.38 -17.57 9.27
N ARG A 121 -1.51 -18.16 9.67
CA ARG A 121 -2.47 -18.80 8.75
C ARG A 121 -3.10 -17.84 7.73
N MET A 122 -3.14 -16.54 8.05
CA MET A 122 -3.71 -15.50 7.19
C MET A 122 -2.67 -14.86 6.24
N CYS A 123 -1.37 -15.21 6.41
CA CYS A 123 -0.29 -14.72 5.57
C CYS A 123 -0.01 -15.69 4.43
N ASN A 124 0.65 -15.19 3.41
CA ASN A 124 1.12 -15.94 2.25
C ASN A 124 2.62 -15.65 2.04
N PRO A 125 3.28 -16.24 1.03
CA PRO A 125 4.71 -16.02 0.78
C PRO A 125 5.13 -14.57 0.55
N LEU A 126 4.24 -13.70 0.07
CA LEU A 126 4.52 -12.27 -0.06
C LEU A 126 4.51 -11.55 1.29
N ASP A 127 3.86 -12.14 2.30
CA ASP A 127 3.74 -11.52 3.62
C ASP A 127 4.73 -12.11 4.64
N SER A 128 5.30 -13.31 4.37
CA SER A 128 6.23 -13.94 5.31
C SER A 128 7.21 -14.91 4.64
N THR A 129 8.50 -14.74 4.93
CA THR A 129 9.57 -15.65 4.53
C THR A 129 9.50 -17.02 5.19
N GLN A 130 8.63 -17.25 6.16
CA GLN A 130 8.49 -18.54 6.85
C GLN A 130 7.64 -19.57 6.07
N TRP A 131 6.99 -19.17 4.99
CA TRP A 131 6.27 -20.08 4.08
C TRP A 131 7.22 -20.84 3.15
N LYS A 132 8.31 -21.42 3.70
CA LYS A 132 9.36 -22.14 2.94
C LYS A 132 8.83 -23.40 2.25
N ASP A 133 7.79 -24.02 2.79
CA ASP A 133 7.11 -25.19 2.26
C ASP A 133 5.96 -24.87 1.29
N TRP A 134 5.80 -23.59 0.92
CA TRP A 134 4.68 -23.13 0.09
C TRP A 134 4.60 -23.84 -1.26
N SER A 135 5.74 -24.04 -1.94
CA SER A 135 5.77 -24.76 -3.21
C SER A 135 5.29 -26.21 -3.09
N SER A 136 5.59 -26.87 -1.97
CA SER A 136 5.10 -28.23 -1.67
C SER A 136 3.59 -28.24 -1.44
N ILE A 137 3.06 -27.20 -0.76
CA ILE A 137 1.62 -27.02 -0.54
C ILE A 137 0.91 -26.81 -1.89
N VAL A 138 1.41 -25.91 -2.72
CA VAL A 138 0.86 -25.66 -4.07
C VAL A 138 0.85 -26.95 -4.89
N SER A 139 1.97 -27.70 -4.91
CA SER A 139 2.08 -28.96 -5.65
C SER A 139 1.15 -30.06 -5.14
N HIS A 140 0.86 -30.08 -3.84
CA HIS A 140 -0.11 -31.01 -3.25
C HIS A 140 -1.53 -30.70 -3.78
N TYR A 141 -1.98 -29.47 -3.66
CA TYR A 141 -3.32 -29.07 -4.12
C TYR A 141 -3.49 -29.11 -5.64
N GLU A 142 -2.39 -28.93 -6.40
CA GLU A 142 -2.41 -29.12 -7.85
C GLU A 142 -2.76 -30.57 -8.23
N LYS A 143 -2.16 -31.54 -7.54
CA LYS A 143 -2.46 -32.96 -7.76
C LYS A 143 -3.91 -33.33 -7.42
N GLU A 144 -4.53 -32.59 -6.50
CA GLU A 144 -5.92 -32.76 -6.12
C GLU A 144 -6.90 -31.99 -7.03
N GLY A 145 -6.40 -31.27 -8.05
CA GLY A 145 -7.23 -30.52 -8.99
C GLY A 145 -7.91 -29.29 -8.38
N ASN A 146 -7.27 -28.66 -7.38
CA ASN A 146 -7.83 -27.48 -6.73
C ASN A 146 -7.70 -26.24 -7.64
N TYR A 147 -8.84 -25.63 -7.99
CA TYR A 147 -8.91 -24.47 -8.89
C TYR A 147 -8.11 -23.23 -8.41
N LEU A 148 -7.84 -23.10 -7.11
CA LEU A 148 -7.06 -21.98 -6.58
C LEU A 148 -5.60 -22.03 -6.99
N VAL A 149 -5.09 -23.20 -7.40
CA VAL A 149 -3.70 -23.35 -7.83
C VAL A 149 -3.41 -22.53 -9.09
N ASP A 150 -4.36 -22.49 -10.03
CA ASP A 150 -4.20 -21.70 -11.25
C ASP A 150 -4.12 -20.19 -10.94
N ALA A 151 -4.93 -19.73 -9.98
CA ALA A 151 -4.85 -18.35 -9.50
C ALA A 151 -3.50 -18.06 -8.82
N VAL A 152 -2.99 -18.97 -7.98
CA VAL A 152 -1.66 -18.85 -7.35
C VAL A 152 -0.56 -18.75 -8.41
N LYS A 153 -0.62 -19.60 -9.43
CA LYS A 153 0.36 -19.60 -10.54
C LYS A 153 0.27 -18.34 -11.39
N SER A 154 -0.93 -17.89 -11.73
CA SER A 154 -1.12 -16.67 -12.53
C SER A 154 -0.60 -15.41 -11.83
N LEU A 155 -0.52 -15.45 -10.50
CA LEU A 155 0.04 -14.38 -9.68
C LEU A 155 1.55 -14.54 -9.41
N GLY A 156 2.21 -15.59 -9.95
CA GLY A 156 3.62 -15.88 -9.72
C GLY A 156 3.94 -16.23 -8.27
N LEU A 157 2.96 -16.76 -7.54
CA LEU A 157 3.07 -17.05 -6.10
C LEU A 157 3.48 -18.48 -5.78
N GLU A 158 3.93 -19.29 -6.76
CA GLU A 158 4.33 -20.69 -6.53
C GLU A 158 5.59 -20.82 -5.67
N LYS A 159 6.39 -19.77 -5.65
CA LYS A 159 7.62 -19.69 -4.85
C LYS A 159 7.47 -18.63 -3.76
N ALA A 160 8.13 -18.82 -2.66
CA ALA A 160 8.21 -17.87 -1.57
C ALA A 160 9.53 -17.06 -1.66
N PRO A 161 9.64 -16.05 -2.52
CA PRO A 161 10.86 -15.26 -2.61
C PRO A 161 10.99 -14.35 -1.39
N TYR A 162 12.22 -14.09 -0.95
CA TYR A 162 12.47 -12.88 -0.20
C TYR A 162 12.24 -11.67 -1.13
N VAL A 163 11.44 -10.74 -0.68
CA VAL A 163 11.17 -9.51 -1.39
C VAL A 163 11.47 -8.35 -0.45
N GLY A 164 12.57 -7.69 -0.67
CA GLY A 164 12.94 -6.45 0.01
C GLY A 164 13.38 -5.42 -1.01
N LEU A 165 12.86 -4.22 -0.93
CA LEU A 165 12.90 -3.29 -2.06
C LEU A 165 13.58 -1.97 -1.80
N PHE A 166 13.81 -1.64 -0.52
CA PHE A 166 14.18 -0.27 -0.21
C PHE A 166 15.68 -0.02 -0.11
N GLU A 167 16.50 -1.07 0.07
CA GLU A 167 17.93 -0.92 0.34
C GLU A 167 18.67 -0.15 -0.76
N ASP A 168 18.28 -0.37 -2.02
CA ASP A 168 18.95 0.19 -3.20
C ASP A 168 18.21 1.36 -3.86
N LYS A 169 17.14 1.90 -3.25
CA LYS A 169 16.29 2.92 -3.89
C LYS A 169 16.53 4.31 -3.30
N LEU A 170 17.59 4.96 -3.77
CA LEU A 170 17.97 6.31 -3.33
C LEU A 170 16.81 7.30 -3.40
N HIS A 171 16.07 7.35 -4.51
CA HIS A 171 14.93 8.25 -4.68
C HIS A 171 13.79 8.02 -3.68
N PHE A 172 13.60 6.78 -3.18
CA PHE A 172 12.64 6.53 -2.10
C PHE A 172 13.04 7.27 -0.82
N TRP A 173 14.31 7.17 -0.42
CA TRP A 173 14.82 7.83 0.78
C TRP A 173 14.78 9.34 0.66
N GLU A 174 15.18 9.90 -0.49
CA GLU A 174 15.10 11.34 -0.79
C GLU A 174 13.65 11.86 -0.74
N ASN A 175 12.71 11.10 -1.30
CA ASN A 175 11.29 11.46 -1.23
C ASN A 175 10.76 11.36 0.21
N LEU A 176 11.17 10.34 0.97
CA LEU A 176 10.79 10.21 2.37
C LEU A 176 11.27 11.41 3.19
N GLU A 177 12.52 11.83 3.01
CA GLU A 177 13.09 13.00 3.69
C GLU A 177 12.31 14.29 3.35
N LYS A 178 11.92 14.49 2.09
CA LYS A 178 11.07 15.63 1.69
C LYS A 178 9.71 15.61 2.37
N LEU A 179 9.18 14.42 2.67
CA LEU A 179 7.85 14.24 3.25
C LEU A 179 7.83 14.34 4.78
N LEU A 180 8.98 14.20 5.45
CA LEU A 180 9.05 14.23 6.92
C LEU A 180 8.26 15.39 7.55
N PRO A 181 8.37 16.66 7.08
CA PRO A 181 7.66 17.77 7.69
C PRO A 181 6.13 17.68 7.61
N TYR A 182 5.61 16.88 6.71
CA TYR A 182 4.17 16.78 6.44
C TYR A 182 3.51 15.59 7.11
N PHE A 183 4.29 14.57 7.53
CA PHE A 183 3.71 13.37 8.13
C PHE A 183 3.00 13.65 9.45
N LYS A 184 1.77 13.20 9.53
CA LYS A 184 0.97 13.09 10.76
C LYS A 184 0.81 11.64 11.20
N ARG A 185 0.87 10.71 10.22
CA ARG A 185 0.70 9.29 10.48
C ARG A 185 1.52 8.47 9.49
N VAL A 186 2.41 7.65 9.99
CA VAL A 186 3.11 6.62 9.22
C VAL A 186 2.70 5.25 9.76
N GLU A 187 2.25 4.38 8.88
CA GLU A 187 1.86 3.01 9.19
C GLU A 187 2.89 2.05 8.60
N PHE A 188 3.42 1.18 9.44
CA PHE A 188 4.35 0.14 8.99
C PHE A 188 3.61 -1.18 8.82
N ALA A 189 3.83 -1.83 7.69
CA ALA A 189 3.36 -3.16 7.37
C ALA A 189 4.49 -3.98 6.77
N GLY A 190 4.25 -5.26 6.55
CA GLY A 190 5.25 -6.15 5.96
C GLY A 190 5.16 -7.53 6.57
N GLY A 191 6.28 -8.26 6.59
CA GLY A 191 6.45 -9.44 7.39
C GLY A 191 6.38 -9.08 8.87
N GLU A 192 7.55 -8.87 9.49
CA GLU A 192 7.68 -8.27 10.82
C GLU A 192 8.56 -7.01 10.69
N PRO A 193 7.98 -5.81 10.69
CA PRO A 193 8.75 -4.57 10.46
C PRO A 193 9.93 -4.40 11.42
N LEU A 194 9.81 -4.84 12.67
CA LEU A 194 10.87 -4.73 13.68
C LEU A 194 12.09 -5.61 13.39
N MET A 195 12.01 -6.51 12.42
CA MET A 195 13.15 -7.34 12.00
C MET A 195 14.02 -6.68 10.94
N ASP A 196 13.56 -5.56 10.34
CA ASP A 196 14.25 -4.91 9.23
C ASP A 196 15.01 -3.65 9.67
N PRO A 197 16.32 -3.53 9.36
CA PRO A 197 17.09 -2.32 9.67
C PRO A 197 16.50 -1.03 9.06
N SER A 198 15.84 -1.13 7.89
CA SER A 198 15.22 0.02 7.24
C SER A 198 14.07 0.62 8.06
N HIS A 199 13.36 -0.22 8.84
CA HIS A 199 12.35 0.26 9.79
C HIS A 199 12.96 1.25 10.80
N TYR A 200 14.07 0.87 11.41
CA TYR A 200 14.75 1.72 12.40
C TYR A 200 15.34 2.98 11.76
N LYS A 201 15.84 2.88 10.52
CA LYS A 201 16.30 4.06 9.76
C LYS A 201 15.16 5.05 9.54
N ILE A 202 13.95 4.56 9.19
CA ILE A 202 12.78 5.44 9.02
C ILE A 202 12.38 6.05 10.37
N LEU A 203 12.36 5.29 11.45
CA LEU A 203 12.05 5.81 12.79
C LEU A 203 13.06 6.88 13.23
N ASP A 204 14.36 6.69 12.95
CA ASP A 204 15.39 7.68 13.25
C ASP A 204 15.17 8.98 12.46
N LEU A 205 14.80 8.89 11.18
CA LEU A 205 14.43 10.07 10.39
C LEU A 205 13.20 10.78 10.96
N LEU A 206 12.15 10.04 11.30
CA LEU A 206 10.92 10.60 11.88
C LEU A 206 11.17 11.25 13.26
N SER A 207 12.09 10.74 14.05
CA SER A 207 12.40 11.26 15.39
C SER A 207 13.17 12.59 15.38
N LYS A 208 13.77 12.95 14.26
CA LYS A 208 14.57 14.18 14.08
C LYS A 208 13.74 15.35 13.56
N ASN A 209 12.49 15.11 13.23
CA ASN A 209 11.53 16.09 12.71
C ASN A 209 10.47 16.43 13.75
#